data_0e46b7372060d7abec45aa224f053190
#
_entry.id   0e46b7372060d7abec45aa224f053190
#
_cell.length_a   1.000
_cell.length_b   1.000
_cell.length_c   1.000
_cell.angle_alpha   90.00
_cell.angle_beta   90.00
_cell.angle_gamma   90.00
#
_symmetry.space_group_name_H-M   'P 1'
#
loop_
_entity.id
_entity.type
_entity.pdbx_description
1 polymer ?
#
loop_
_entity_poly.entity_id
_entity_poly.type
_entity_poly.pdbx_seq_one_letter_code
_entity_poly.pdbx_strand_id
1 'polypeptide(L)'
;KQRKVRHDRPQRDIDRLRAQNKMLVRERINLLLDPGTPFLELSSLAANDAYDGEVPGAACVIGIGIVSGREVVINAGDASVKGGAWYPLTVKKTVRALDIAIENRLPVVHLCDSAGGFLPLQADLFADKYFAGRIFRNQCILSKMGVQQVAVVLGHCTAGGAYVPGLSDYNVIVRGTGAIFLAGPPLVKAATGEENTVDELGGADMHTSVSGTADYPASSEEEAIAIARDIVAQFKRPQKTHIEWQQPEAPHYDPAELYGIIPRDIKQQFDIRE
;
A
#
# COMPACT_ATOMS: atom_id res chain seq x y z
N LYS A 1 13.40 -11.04 -13.66
CA LYS A 1 12.38 -11.29 -12.62
C LYS A 1 11.63 -10.00 -12.24
N GLN A 2 12.30 -8.92 -11.83
CA GLN A 2 11.63 -7.67 -11.41
C GLN A 2 10.67 -7.11 -12.48
N ARG A 3 11.08 -7.03 -13.76
CA ARG A 3 10.22 -6.56 -14.84
C ARG A 3 8.94 -7.39 -14.95
N LYS A 4 9.06 -8.73 -14.83
CA LYS A 4 7.92 -9.64 -14.84
C LYS A 4 6.97 -9.34 -13.67
N VAL A 5 7.47 -9.29 -12.45
CA VAL A 5 6.64 -8.99 -11.26
C VAL A 5 5.97 -7.61 -11.34
N ARG A 6 6.61 -6.63 -11.97
CA ARG A 6 6.08 -5.27 -12.07
C ARG A 6 5.00 -5.10 -13.15
N HIS A 7 5.09 -5.83 -14.26
CA HIS A 7 4.32 -5.51 -15.47
C HIS A 7 3.48 -6.66 -15.99
N ASP A 8 3.85 -7.92 -15.71
CA ASP A 8 3.09 -9.06 -16.23
C ASP A 8 1.87 -9.31 -15.34
N ARG A 9 0.71 -8.99 -15.90
CA ARG A 9 -0.60 -9.33 -15.33
C ARG A 9 -1.45 -9.97 -16.40
N PRO A 10 -2.25 -11.00 -16.08
CA PRO A 10 -3.19 -11.57 -17.03
C PRO A 10 -4.14 -10.47 -17.52
N GLN A 11 -4.35 -10.42 -18.82
CA GLN A 11 -5.20 -9.38 -19.45
C GLN A 11 -6.60 -9.36 -18.84
N ARG A 12 -7.18 -10.53 -18.54
CA ARG A 12 -8.48 -10.65 -17.87
C ARG A 12 -8.58 -9.89 -16.55
N ASP A 13 -7.47 -9.84 -15.76
CA ASP A 13 -7.47 -9.16 -14.47
C ASP A 13 -7.36 -7.65 -14.65
N ILE A 14 -6.63 -7.21 -15.68
CA ILE A 14 -6.60 -5.80 -16.10
C ILE A 14 -7.98 -5.36 -16.58
N ASP A 15 -8.60 -6.12 -17.48
CA ASP A 15 -9.91 -5.81 -18.04
C ASP A 15 -10.99 -5.76 -16.98
N ARG A 16 -10.92 -6.66 -15.97
CA ARG A 16 -11.83 -6.65 -14.83
C ARG A 16 -11.74 -5.35 -14.03
N LEU A 17 -10.53 -4.85 -13.75
CA LEU A 17 -10.34 -3.58 -13.05
C LEU A 17 -10.82 -2.39 -13.87
N ARG A 18 -10.50 -2.38 -15.17
CA ARG A 18 -10.96 -1.32 -16.10
C ARG A 18 -12.49 -1.27 -16.22
N ALA A 19 -13.15 -2.43 -16.26
CA ALA A 19 -14.62 -2.52 -16.27
C ALA A 19 -15.26 -1.95 -14.98
N GLN A 20 -14.50 -1.88 -13.90
CA GLN A 20 -14.90 -1.24 -12.63
C GLN A 20 -14.43 0.23 -12.54
N ASN A 21 -13.94 0.83 -13.60
CA ASN A 21 -13.32 2.15 -13.62
C ASN A 21 -12.16 2.32 -12.63
N LYS A 22 -11.40 1.25 -12.39
CA LYS A 22 -10.26 1.25 -11.48
C LYS A 22 -8.94 1.35 -12.21
N MET A 23 -8.00 2.07 -11.63
CA MET A 23 -6.61 2.11 -12.06
C MET A 23 -5.83 0.90 -11.56
N LEU A 24 -4.73 0.58 -12.26
CA LEU A 24 -3.74 -0.37 -11.76
C LEU A 24 -2.94 0.26 -10.61
N VAL A 25 -2.44 -0.58 -9.71
CA VAL A 25 -1.73 -0.13 -8.50
C VAL A 25 -0.56 0.84 -8.81
N ARG A 26 0.17 0.62 -9.90
CA ARG A 26 1.30 1.49 -10.27
C ARG A 26 0.86 2.83 -10.87
N GLU A 27 -0.28 2.87 -11.52
CA GLU A 27 -0.87 4.12 -12.01
C GLU A 27 -1.29 4.99 -10.81
N ARG A 28 -1.93 4.38 -9.81
CA ARG A 28 -2.28 5.03 -8.52
C ARG A 28 -1.04 5.60 -7.83
N ILE A 29 0.04 4.81 -7.73
CA ILE A 29 1.31 5.26 -7.13
C ILE A 29 1.92 6.41 -7.94
N ASN A 30 1.95 6.31 -9.26
CA ASN A 30 2.50 7.37 -10.12
C ASN A 30 1.74 8.69 -9.99
N LEU A 31 0.41 8.65 -9.81
CA LEU A 31 -0.39 9.86 -9.54
C LEU A 31 -0.15 10.43 -8.14
N LEU A 32 0.13 9.57 -7.17
CA LEU A 32 0.39 9.98 -5.80
C LEU A 32 1.76 10.66 -5.65
N LEU A 33 2.77 10.15 -6.35
CA LEU A 33 4.15 10.67 -6.28
C LEU A 33 4.29 12.05 -6.92
N ASP A 34 5.23 12.82 -6.43
CA ASP A 34 5.63 14.06 -7.08
C ASP A 34 6.33 13.75 -8.41
N PRO A 35 6.00 14.48 -9.50
CA PRO A 35 6.58 14.21 -10.81
C PRO A 35 8.11 14.27 -10.80
N GLY A 36 8.76 13.29 -11.42
CA GLY A 36 10.21 13.22 -11.54
C GLY A 36 10.94 12.80 -10.26
N THR A 37 10.24 12.48 -9.19
CA THR A 37 10.87 12.00 -7.95
C THR A 37 11.08 10.48 -7.96
N PRO A 38 12.12 9.95 -7.30
CA PRO A 38 12.36 8.53 -7.23
C PRO A 38 11.34 7.81 -6.32
N PHE A 39 11.04 6.55 -6.63
CA PHE A 39 10.29 5.63 -5.78
C PHE A 39 11.18 4.45 -5.39
N LEU A 40 11.55 4.39 -4.12
CA LEU A 40 12.29 3.25 -3.55
C LEU A 40 11.33 2.11 -3.25
N GLU A 41 11.09 1.24 -4.23
CA GLU A 41 10.25 0.06 -4.05
C GLU A 41 10.93 -0.99 -3.19
N LEU A 42 10.27 -1.41 -2.11
CA LEU A 42 10.75 -2.40 -1.16
C LEU A 42 10.18 -3.79 -1.44
N SER A 43 11.03 -4.82 -1.31
CA SER A 43 10.61 -6.22 -1.42
C SER A 43 9.82 -6.54 -2.70
N SER A 44 10.23 -5.98 -3.86
CA SER A 44 9.54 -6.14 -5.14
C SER A 44 9.40 -7.61 -5.58
N LEU A 45 10.31 -8.50 -5.17
CA LEU A 45 10.31 -9.93 -5.47
C LEU A 45 9.65 -10.80 -4.39
N ALA A 46 8.98 -10.19 -3.41
CA ALA A 46 8.25 -10.97 -2.40
C ALA A 46 7.25 -11.92 -3.07
N ALA A 47 7.18 -13.16 -2.59
CA ALA A 47 6.34 -14.24 -3.12
C ALA A 47 6.61 -14.64 -4.58
N ASN A 48 7.74 -14.25 -5.19
CA ASN A 48 8.02 -14.57 -6.59
C ASN A 48 8.04 -16.08 -6.88
N ASP A 49 8.56 -16.86 -5.95
CA ASP A 49 8.69 -18.33 -6.05
C ASP A 49 7.78 -19.05 -5.02
N ALA A 50 6.81 -18.36 -4.43
CA ALA A 50 5.83 -18.91 -3.50
C ALA A 50 4.42 -18.90 -4.13
N TYR A 51 3.52 -19.72 -3.57
CA TYR A 51 2.13 -19.82 -3.99
C TYR A 51 1.98 -20.14 -5.48
N ASP A 52 2.81 -21.06 -5.99
CA ASP A 52 2.86 -21.48 -7.40
C ASP A 52 3.08 -20.32 -8.39
N GLY A 53 3.69 -19.22 -7.92
CA GLY A 53 3.93 -18.01 -8.71
C GLY A 53 2.68 -17.16 -8.97
N GLU A 54 1.54 -17.49 -8.36
CA GLU A 54 0.26 -16.82 -8.60
C GLU A 54 0.08 -15.50 -7.84
N VAL A 55 0.98 -15.18 -6.89
CA VAL A 55 0.90 -13.98 -6.04
C VAL A 55 2.16 -13.11 -6.18
N PRO A 56 2.48 -12.65 -7.39
CA PRO A 56 3.68 -11.87 -7.64
C PRO A 56 3.66 -10.56 -6.82
N GLY A 57 4.82 -10.21 -6.25
CA GLY A 57 4.94 -9.03 -5.40
C GLY A 57 4.15 -9.11 -4.10
N ALA A 58 3.65 -10.31 -3.73
CA ALA A 58 2.80 -10.54 -2.56
C ALA A 58 1.50 -9.71 -2.59
N ALA A 59 0.88 -9.53 -3.78
CA ALA A 59 -0.35 -8.78 -4.01
C ALA A 59 -0.34 -7.34 -3.45
N CYS A 60 0.84 -6.75 -3.27
CA CYS A 60 0.97 -5.35 -2.86
C CYS A 60 2.28 -4.71 -3.36
N VAL A 61 2.27 -3.41 -3.53
CA VAL A 61 3.45 -2.60 -3.81
C VAL A 61 3.71 -1.71 -2.61
N ILE A 62 4.91 -1.81 -2.05
CA ILE A 62 5.34 -0.95 -0.95
C ILE A 62 6.64 -0.25 -1.29
N GLY A 63 6.83 0.94 -0.75
CA GLY A 63 8.06 1.70 -0.96
C GLY A 63 8.03 3.04 -0.25
N ILE A 64 9.11 3.79 -0.45
CA ILE A 64 9.23 5.17 0.01
C ILE A 64 9.26 6.07 -1.21
N GLY A 65 8.50 7.14 -1.18
CA GLY A 65 8.42 8.11 -2.26
C GLY A 65 8.16 9.52 -1.75
N ILE A 66 8.22 10.48 -2.64
CA ILE A 66 7.95 11.89 -2.33
C ILE A 66 6.52 12.23 -2.73
N VAL A 67 5.74 12.72 -1.77
CA VAL A 67 4.36 13.17 -1.97
C VAL A 67 4.24 14.58 -1.38
N SER A 68 3.88 15.56 -2.21
CA SER A 68 3.77 16.97 -1.80
C SER A 68 5.02 17.46 -1.06
N GLY A 69 6.22 17.10 -1.57
CA GLY A 69 7.52 17.45 -1.02
C GLY A 69 7.88 16.74 0.29
N ARG A 70 7.23 15.62 0.62
CA ARG A 70 7.49 14.83 1.83
C ARG A 70 7.80 13.39 1.52
N GLU A 71 8.78 12.84 2.20
CA GLU A 71 9.03 11.40 2.21
C GLU A 71 7.90 10.70 2.97
N VAL A 72 7.26 9.74 2.31
CA VAL A 72 6.19 8.92 2.89
C VAL A 72 6.41 7.46 2.56
N VAL A 73 5.98 6.58 3.45
CA VAL A 73 5.83 5.16 3.14
C VAL A 73 4.52 4.98 2.40
N ILE A 74 4.56 4.34 1.24
CA ILE A 74 3.39 3.98 0.45
C ILE A 74 3.15 2.48 0.62
N ASN A 75 1.93 2.11 1.01
CA ASN A 75 1.47 0.72 1.09
C ASN A 75 0.23 0.56 0.21
N ALA A 76 0.40 -0.02 -0.96
CA ALA A 76 -0.63 -0.09 -1.99
C ALA A 76 -1.05 -1.54 -2.29
N GLY A 77 -2.31 -1.88 -2.09
CA GLY A 77 -2.91 -3.16 -2.49
C GLY A 77 -2.97 -3.30 -4.01
N ASP A 78 -2.57 -4.47 -4.52
CA ASP A 78 -2.64 -4.78 -5.95
C ASP A 78 -3.85 -5.69 -6.25
N ALA A 79 -5.00 -5.09 -6.52
CA ALA A 79 -6.23 -5.81 -6.83
C ALA A 79 -6.18 -6.60 -8.14
N SER A 80 -5.16 -6.38 -9.00
CA SER A 80 -4.91 -7.22 -10.18
C SER A 80 -4.35 -8.60 -9.81
N VAL A 81 -3.88 -8.79 -8.58
CA VAL A 81 -3.37 -10.04 -8.06
C VAL A 81 -4.34 -10.59 -7.01
N LYS A 82 -5.09 -11.63 -7.37
CA LYS A 82 -6.05 -12.30 -6.45
C LYS A 82 -7.01 -11.32 -5.73
N GLY A 83 -7.41 -10.23 -6.40
CA GLY A 83 -8.28 -9.21 -5.80
C GLY A 83 -7.63 -8.44 -4.64
N GLY A 84 -6.31 -8.38 -4.55
CA GLY A 84 -5.60 -7.77 -3.42
C GLY A 84 -5.70 -8.57 -2.13
N ALA A 85 -6.00 -9.86 -2.19
CA ALA A 85 -6.11 -10.71 -1.00
C ALA A 85 -4.78 -10.79 -0.25
N TRP A 86 -4.86 -10.81 1.08
CA TRP A 86 -3.69 -10.93 1.94
C TRP A 86 -3.26 -12.39 2.09
N TYR A 87 -2.05 -12.65 1.71
CA TYR A 87 -1.31 -13.88 1.93
C TYR A 87 -0.30 -13.70 3.08
N PRO A 88 0.26 -14.75 3.66
CA PRO A 88 1.27 -14.62 4.72
C PRO A 88 2.44 -13.70 4.34
N LEU A 89 2.91 -13.75 3.08
CA LEU A 89 3.97 -12.85 2.61
C LEU A 89 3.47 -11.42 2.35
N THR A 90 2.20 -11.19 2.05
CA THR A 90 1.59 -9.84 2.01
C THR A 90 1.67 -9.20 3.40
N VAL A 91 1.27 -9.94 4.42
CA VAL A 91 1.34 -9.48 5.82
C VAL A 91 2.76 -9.15 6.24
N LYS A 92 3.73 -10.06 6.00
CA LYS A 92 5.15 -9.80 6.32
C LYS A 92 5.70 -8.57 5.61
N LYS A 93 5.33 -8.39 4.35
CA LYS A 93 5.74 -7.23 3.55
C LYS A 93 5.15 -5.93 4.11
N THR A 94 3.87 -5.92 4.45
CA THR A 94 3.19 -4.76 5.06
C THR A 94 3.75 -4.44 6.45
N VAL A 95 3.98 -5.44 7.29
CA VAL A 95 4.62 -5.26 8.61
C VAL A 95 5.97 -4.58 8.45
N ARG A 96 6.80 -5.05 7.51
CA ARG A 96 8.10 -4.43 7.24
C ARG A 96 7.97 -2.96 6.83
N ALA A 97 6.99 -2.61 6.00
CA ALA A 97 6.75 -1.22 5.60
C ALA A 97 6.44 -0.34 6.81
N LEU A 98 5.57 -0.83 7.71
CA LEU A 98 5.17 -0.10 8.91
C LEU A 98 6.31 -0.04 9.96
N ASP A 99 7.13 -1.08 10.08
CA ASP A 99 8.33 -1.04 10.94
C ASP A 99 9.31 0.03 10.45
N ILE A 100 9.55 0.12 9.13
CA ILE A 100 10.37 1.19 8.54
C ILE A 100 9.76 2.57 8.79
N ALA A 101 8.44 2.71 8.67
CA ALA A 101 7.75 3.96 8.96
C ALA A 101 7.92 4.37 10.44
N ILE A 102 7.84 3.44 11.38
CA ILE A 102 8.05 3.67 12.82
C ILE A 102 9.49 4.11 13.09
N GLU A 103 10.46 3.35 12.58
CA GLU A 103 11.90 3.59 12.81
C GLU A 103 12.35 4.95 12.28
N ASN A 104 11.81 5.36 11.12
CA ASN A 104 12.21 6.61 10.45
C ASN A 104 11.21 7.76 10.66
N ARG A 105 10.14 7.56 11.42
CA ARG A 105 9.05 8.54 11.62
C ARG A 105 8.44 9.05 10.32
N LEU A 106 8.31 8.17 9.32
CA LEU A 106 7.74 8.53 8.03
C LEU A 106 6.21 8.39 8.06
N PRO A 107 5.46 9.40 7.62
CA PRO A 107 4.03 9.27 7.38
C PRO A 107 3.73 8.11 6.42
N VAL A 108 2.52 7.56 6.54
CA VAL A 108 2.11 6.43 5.71
C VAL A 108 0.90 6.80 4.87
N VAL A 109 0.94 6.47 3.58
CA VAL A 109 -0.22 6.52 2.69
C VAL A 109 -0.60 5.10 2.29
N HIS A 110 -1.79 4.68 2.70
CA HIS A 110 -2.38 3.39 2.35
C HIS A 110 -3.29 3.55 1.14
N LEU A 111 -2.98 2.92 0.00
CA LEU A 111 -3.89 2.81 -1.14
C LEU A 111 -4.64 1.48 -1.01
N CYS A 112 -5.85 1.54 -0.49
CA CYS A 112 -6.59 0.37 -0.03
C CYS A 112 -7.48 -0.20 -1.14
N ASP A 113 -7.24 -1.48 -1.48
CA ASP A 113 -8.07 -2.26 -2.39
C ASP A 113 -7.79 -3.75 -2.12
N SER A 114 -8.58 -4.39 -1.26
CA SER A 114 -8.29 -5.74 -0.78
C SER A 114 -9.56 -6.55 -0.49
N ALA A 115 -9.57 -7.77 -0.98
CA ALA A 115 -10.61 -8.76 -0.67
C ALA A 115 -10.51 -9.33 0.77
N GLY A 116 -9.56 -8.89 1.59
CA GLY A 116 -9.30 -9.43 2.92
C GLY A 116 -8.28 -10.57 2.94
N GLY A 117 -8.24 -11.34 4.01
CA GLY A 117 -7.33 -12.47 4.16
C GLY A 117 -7.68 -13.64 3.24
N PHE A 118 -6.67 -14.31 2.68
CA PHE A 118 -6.88 -15.53 1.91
C PHE A 118 -7.24 -16.70 2.85
N LEU A 119 -8.51 -17.03 2.92
CA LEU A 119 -9.08 -17.96 3.89
C LEU A 119 -8.39 -19.34 3.98
N PRO A 120 -7.97 -19.98 2.87
CA PRO A 120 -7.26 -21.25 2.96
C PRO A 120 -5.95 -21.21 3.77
N LEU A 121 -5.34 -20.02 3.94
CA LEU A 121 -4.13 -19.81 4.72
C LEU A 121 -4.39 -18.95 5.98
N GLN A 122 -5.63 -18.91 6.47
CA GLN A 122 -6.01 -18.05 7.59
C GLN A 122 -5.22 -18.32 8.87
N ALA A 123 -4.80 -19.57 9.12
CA ALA A 123 -3.98 -19.93 10.27
C ALA A 123 -2.63 -19.20 10.28
N ASP A 124 -2.05 -18.96 9.09
CA ASP A 124 -0.79 -18.24 8.90
C ASP A 124 -0.98 -16.72 8.74
N LEU A 125 -2.24 -16.24 8.79
CA LEU A 125 -2.60 -14.83 8.71
C LEU A 125 -3.15 -14.29 10.02
N PHE A 126 -3.28 -15.12 11.03
CA PHE A 126 -3.99 -14.81 12.25
C PHE A 126 -3.49 -13.51 12.91
N ALA A 127 -4.39 -12.85 13.66
CA ALA A 127 -4.13 -11.55 14.28
C ALA A 127 -3.29 -11.68 15.55
N ASP A 128 -2.11 -12.27 15.45
CA ASP A 128 -1.15 -12.40 16.54
C ASP A 128 0.00 -11.38 16.45
N LYS A 129 0.96 -11.51 17.37
CA LYS A 129 2.13 -10.63 17.50
C LYS A 129 2.99 -10.53 16.23
N TYR A 130 3.04 -11.57 15.40
CA TYR A 130 3.98 -11.69 14.28
C TYR A 130 3.32 -11.60 12.90
N PHE A 131 1.99 -11.70 12.84
CA PHE A 131 1.19 -11.71 11.62
C PHE A 131 0.28 -10.48 11.50
N ALA A 132 -0.96 -10.63 11.05
CA ALA A 132 -1.85 -9.50 10.75
C ALA A 132 -2.09 -8.56 11.95
N GLY A 133 -2.12 -9.07 13.18
CA GLY A 133 -2.25 -8.25 14.37
C GLY A 133 -1.10 -7.25 14.56
N ARG A 134 0.10 -7.56 14.03
CA ARG A 134 1.24 -6.64 14.04
C ARG A 134 1.00 -5.40 13.17
N ILE A 135 0.23 -5.54 12.07
CA ILE A 135 -0.14 -4.39 11.21
C ILE A 135 -0.95 -3.40 12.05
N PHE A 136 -2.00 -3.85 12.71
CA PHE A 136 -2.88 -3.01 13.52
C PHE A 136 -2.12 -2.36 14.69
N ARG A 137 -1.31 -3.15 15.38
CA ARG A 137 -0.44 -2.62 16.45
C ARG A 137 0.50 -1.53 15.94
N ASN A 138 1.12 -1.72 14.79
CA ASN A 138 2.04 -0.74 14.22
C ASN A 138 1.33 0.56 13.83
N GLN A 139 0.10 0.50 13.29
CA GLN A 139 -0.71 1.69 13.04
C GLN A 139 -1.01 2.45 14.33
N CYS A 140 -1.40 1.76 15.41
CA CYS A 140 -1.61 2.39 16.70
C CYS A 140 -0.32 3.01 17.28
N ILE A 141 0.85 2.39 17.05
CA ILE A 141 2.15 2.95 17.47
C ILE A 141 2.46 4.23 16.69
N LEU A 142 2.28 4.22 15.37
CA LEU A 142 2.47 5.41 14.52
C LEU A 142 1.60 6.57 15.01
N SER A 143 0.32 6.31 15.25
CA SER A 143 -0.61 7.30 15.81
C SER A 143 -0.15 7.82 17.17
N LYS A 144 0.25 6.93 18.11
CA LYS A 144 0.82 7.32 19.41
C LYS A 144 2.07 8.18 19.27
N MET A 145 2.89 7.95 18.25
CA MET A 145 4.11 8.73 17.98
C MET A 145 3.82 10.07 17.30
N GLY A 146 2.56 10.34 16.92
CA GLY A 146 2.17 11.52 16.12
C GLY A 146 2.64 11.43 14.68
N VAL A 147 2.90 10.23 14.17
CA VAL A 147 3.23 9.96 12.77
C VAL A 147 1.92 9.69 12.03
N GLN A 148 1.56 10.58 11.12
CA GLN A 148 0.24 10.61 10.49
C GLN A 148 0.08 9.55 9.40
N GLN A 149 -1.12 9.03 9.27
CA GLN A 149 -1.50 8.00 8.32
C GLN A 149 -2.73 8.45 7.52
N VAL A 150 -2.69 8.28 6.21
CA VAL A 150 -3.82 8.51 5.30
C VAL A 150 -4.20 7.21 4.65
N ALA A 151 -5.47 6.83 4.71
CA ALA A 151 -6.01 5.75 3.92
C ALA A 151 -6.84 6.29 2.76
N VAL A 152 -6.56 5.83 1.56
CA VAL A 152 -7.32 6.11 0.33
C VAL A 152 -8.02 4.82 -0.07
N VAL A 153 -9.32 4.76 0.12
CA VAL A 153 -10.16 3.58 -0.11
C VAL A 153 -10.65 3.59 -1.56
N LEU A 154 -9.92 2.88 -2.41
CA LEU A 154 -10.10 2.82 -3.86
C LEU A 154 -10.89 1.58 -4.30
N GLY A 155 -11.05 0.65 -3.40
CA GLY A 155 -11.81 -0.57 -3.57
C GLY A 155 -12.32 -1.10 -2.25
N HIS A 156 -12.69 -2.37 -2.22
CA HIS A 156 -13.18 -2.96 -0.98
C HIS A 156 -12.07 -3.06 0.07
N CYS A 157 -12.41 -2.76 1.30
CA CYS A 157 -11.63 -3.02 2.50
C CYS A 157 -12.42 -4.01 3.36
N THR A 158 -12.18 -5.30 3.16
CA THR A 158 -13.00 -6.36 3.74
C THR A 158 -12.30 -6.98 4.96
N ALA A 159 -13.06 -7.33 5.98
CA ALA A 159 -12.62 -8.01 7.20
C ALA A 159 -11.41 -7.31 7.86
N GLY A 160 -10.27 -7.98 7.99
CA GLY A 160 -9.03 -7.37 8.50
C GLY A 160 -8.57 -6.16 7.71
N GLY A 161 -8.87 -6.08 6.41
CA GLY A 161 -8.56 -4.93 5.56
C GLY A 161 -9.32 -3.65 5.95
N ALA A 162 -10.49 -3.78 6.60
CA ALA A 162 -11.29 -2.65 7.08
C ALA A 162 -10.62 -1.90 8.25
N TYR A 163 -9.75 -2.56 9.00
CA TYR A 163 -9.01 -1.92 10.08
C TYR A 163 -7.96 -0.94 9.58
N VAL A 164 -7.45 -1.11 8.35
CA VAL A 164 -6.44 -0.19 7.81
C VAL A 164 -6.97 1.24 7.71
N PRO A 165 -8.11 1.51 7.04
CA PRO A 165 -8.74 2.83 7.13
C PRO A 165 -9.22 3.14 8.55
N GLY A 166 -9.85 2.19 9.25
CA GLY A 166 -10.40 2.44 10.59
C GLY A 166 -9.37 2.89 11.65
N LEU A 167 -8.08 2.61 11.45
CA LEU A 167 -6.97 3.01 12.32
C LEU A 167 -6.10 4.13 11.74
N SER A 168 -6.43 4.63 10.56
CA SER A 168 -5.75 5.77 9.93
C SER A 168 -6.29 7.09 10.48
N ASP A 169 -5.46 8.15 10.43
CA ASP A 169 -5.84 9.47 10.94
C ASP A 169 -6.78 10.21 9.98
N TYR A 170 -6.68 9.91 8.67
CA TYR A 170 -7.51 10.48 7.61
C TYR A 170 -7.95 9.40 6.63
N ASN A 171 -9.21 9.47 6.23
CA ASN A 171 -9.80 8.52 5.29
C ASN A 171 -10.45 9.23 4.11
N VAL A 172 -9.98 8.90 2.91
CA VAL A 172 -10.59 9.31 1.63
C VAL A 172 -11.22 8.08 1.01
N ILE A 173 -12.49 8.15 0.60
CA ILE A 173 -13.21 6.99 0.04
C ILE A 173 -13.86 7.34 -1.30
N VAL A 174 -13.66 6.50 -2.32
CA VAL A 174 -14.22 6.70 -3.66
C VAL A 174 -15.65 6.16 -3.72
N ARG A 175 -16.60 6.99 -4.19
CA ARG A 175 -17.98 6.57 -4.41
C ARG A 175 -18.08 5.47 -5.46
N GLY A 176 -18.91 4.48 -5.19
CA GLY A 176 -19.23 3.39 -6.11
C GLY A 176 -18.15 2.30 -6.24
N THR A 177 -16.90 2.55 -5.83
CA THR A 177 -15.82 1.54 -5.84
C THR A 177 -15.24 1.26 -4.47
N GLY A 178 -15.08 2.29 -3.65
CA GLY A 178 -14.58 2.18 -2.28
C GLY A 178 -15.65 1.68 -1.31
N ALA A 179 -15.30 0.72 -0.46
CA ALA A 179 -16.18 0.27 0.61
C ALA A 179 -15.38 -0.25 1.81
N ILE A 180 -15.87 0.00 3.01
CA ILE A 180 -15.28 -0.46 4.28
C ILE A 180 -16.34 -1.27 5.01
N PHE A 181 -16.11 -2.56 5.23
CA PHE A 181 -16.99 -3.41 6.03
C PHE A 181 -16.24 -4.64 6.57
N LEU A 182 -16.65 -5.13 7.73
CA LEU A 182 -16.09 -6.36 8.31
C LEU A 182 -16.60 -7.61 7.59
N ALA A 183 -17.84 -7.57 7.10
CA ALA A 183 -18.47 -8.62 6.32
C ALA A 183 -19.19 -8.00 5.13
N GLY A 184 -18.99 -8.52 3.93
CA GLY A 184 -19.70 -8.07 2.74
C GLY A 184 -21.18 -8.54 2.72
N PRO A 185 -22.01 -7.98 1.82
CA PRO A 185 -23.46 -8.26 1.78
C PRO A 185 -23.84 -9.74 1.79
N PRO A 186 -23.16 -10.66 1.07
CA PRO A 186 -23.51 -12.07 1.11
C PRO A 186 -23.35 -12.71 2.49
N LEU A 187 -22.31 -12.30 3.24
CA LEU A 187 -22.06 -12.83 4.57
C LEU A 187 -23.01 -12.24 5.60
N VAL A 188 -23.36 -10.95 5.49
CA VAL A 188 -24.37 -10.30 6.31
C VAL A 188 -25.72 -11.00 6.12
N LYS A 189 -26.15 -11.21 4.87
CA LYS A 189 -27.39 -11.95 4.56
C LYS A 189 -27.40 -13.35 5.16
N ALA A 190 -26.28 -14.08 5.07
CA ALA A 190 -26.18 -15.42 5.64
C ALA A 190 -26.24 -15.43 7.18
N ALA A 191 -25.73 -14.40 7.84
CA ALA A 191 -25.65 -14.32 9.29
C ALA A 191 -26.92 -13.74 9.95
N THR A 192 -27.50 -12.69 9.33
CA THR A 192 -28.63 -11.93 9.94
C THR A 192 -29.94 -11.99 9.14
N GLY A 193 -29.89 -12.45 7.88
CA GLY A 193 -31.01 -12.41 6.94
C GLY A 193 -31.24 -11.06 6.28
N GLU A 194 -30.44 -10.03 6.61
CA GLU A 194 -30.56 -8.69 6.04
C GLU A 194 -30.02 -8.63 4.62
N GLU A 195 -30.71 -7.95 3.73
CA GLU A 195 -30.28 -7.67 2.37
C GLU A 195 -29.81 -6.23 2.27
N ASN A 196 -28.55 -6.04 1.91
CA ASN A 196 -27.93 -4.73 1.74
C ASN A 196 -27.12 -4.71 0.45
N THR A 197 -27.03 -3.58 -0.19
CA THR A 197 -26.02 -3.31 -1.22
C THR A 197 -24.65 -3.02 -0.59
N VAL A 198 -23.60 -3.03 -1.40
CA VAL A 198 -22.24 -2.64 -0.95
C VAL A 198 -22.24 -1.21 -0.44
N ASP A 199 -22.90 -0.28 -1.16
CA ASP A 199 -22.96 1.13 -0.82
C ASP A 199 -23.73 1.41 0.47
N GLU A 200 -24.87 0.73 0.67
CA GLU A 200 -25.65 0.85 1.92
C GLU A 200 -24.90 0.29 3.13
N LEU A 201 -24.15 -0.79 2.95
CA LEU A 201 -23.44 -1.46 4.04
C LEU A 201 -22.16 -0.71 4.44
N GLY A 202 -21.41 -0.20 3.46
CA GLY A 202 -20.09 0.35 3.75
C GLY A 202 -19.53 1.26 2.67
N GLY A 203 -20.37 1.85 1.83
CA GLY A 203 -19.94 2.78 0.79
C GLY A 203 -19.56 4.17 1.30
N ALA A 204 -19.17 5.04 0.38
CA ALA A 204 -18.64 6.36 0.70
C ALA A 204 -19.65 7.22 1.48
N ASP A 205 -20.88 7.32 1.01
CA ASP A 205 -21.88 8.18 1.65
C ASP A 205 -22.30 7.64 3.02
N MET A 206 -22.35 6.30 3.20
CA MET A 206 -22.56 5.69 4.51
C MET A 206 -21.47 6.10 5.50
N HIS A 207 -20.21 6.03 5.11
CA HIS A 207 -19.11 6.31 6.02
C HIS A 207 -18.81 7.79 6.22
N THR A 208 -19.13 8.66 5.27
CA THR A 208 -18.90 10.09 5.43
C THR A 208 -20.07 10.85 6.04
N SER A 209 -21.30 10.33 5.91
CA SER A 209 -22.51 11.08 6.34
C SER A 209 -23.24 10.42 7.53
N VAL A 210 -23.06 9.12 7.75
CA VAL A 210 -23.79 8.38 8.81
C VAL A 210 -22.85 7.90 9.90
N SER A 211 -21.84 7.08 9.57
CA SER A 211 -20.94 6.50 10.59
C SER A 211 -19.80 7.41 11.02
N GLY A 212 -19.39 8.36 10.18
CA GLY A 212 -18.23 9.21 10.43
C GLY A 212 -16.88 8.48 10.38
N THR A 213 -16.82 7.28 9.80
CA THR A 213 -15.58 6.51 9.70
C THR A 213 -14.66 7.05 8.60
N ALA A 214 -15.21 7.68 7.56
CA ALA A 214 -14.43 8.33 6.51
C ALA A 214 -14.66 9.85 6.52
N ASP A 215 -13.62 10.60 6.16
CA ASP A 215 -13.61 12.07 6.24
C ASP A 215 -13.97 12.71 4.90
N TYR A 216 -13.47 12.17 3.80
CA TYR A 216 -13.57 12.79 2.47
C TYR A 216 -14.14 11.80 1.44
N PRO A 217 -15.34 12.05 0.91
CA PRO A 217 -15.83 11.31 -0.24
C PRO A 217 -15.18 11.87 -1.52
N ALA A 218 -14.85 11.01 -2.46
CA ALA A 218 -14.33 11.37 -3.77
C ALA A 218 -15.16 10.73 -4.88
N SER A 219 -15.28 11.39 -6.03
CA SER A 219 -16.04 10.93 -7.20
C SER A 219 -15.22 10.03 -8.12
N SER A 220 -13.89 10.05 -7.99
CA SER A 220 -12.97 9.23 -8.78
C SER A 220 -11.69 8.89 -7.99
N GLU A 221 -10.90 7.94 -8.51
CA GLU A 221 -9.60 7.60 -7.92
C GLU A 221 -8.61 8.77 -8.02
N GLU A 222 -8.67 9.54 -9.12
CA GLU A 222 -7.84 10.73 -9.33
C GLU A 222 -8.12 11.80 -8.27
N GLU A 223 -9.40 12.08 -8.01
CA GLU A 223 -9.81 13.04 -6.99
C GLU A 223 -9.39 12.56 -5.60
N ALA A 224 -9.58 11.28 -5.29
CA ALA A 224 -9.18 10.70 -4.01
C ALA A 224 -7.66 10.82 -3.76
N ILE A 225 -6.86 10.58 -4.79
CA ILE A 225 -5.40 10.74 -4.72
C ILE A 225 -5.01 12.21 -4.58
N ALA A 226 -5.68 13.12 -5.28
CA ALA A 226 -5.44 14.55 -5.13
C ALA A 226 -5.74 15.03 -3.70
N ILE A 227 -6.87 14.61 -3.11
CA ILE A 227 -7.22 14.92 -1.71
C ILE A 227 -6.14 14.36 -0.76
N ALA A 228 -5.67 13.12 -0.98
CA ALA A 228 -4.62 12.54 -0.16
C ALA A 228 -3.30 13.33 -0.25
N ARG A 229 -2.94 13.84 -1.42
CA ARG A 229 -1.77 14.71 -1.62
C ARG A 229 -1.92 16.02 -0.84
N ASP A 230 -3.11 16.62 -0.85
CA ASP A 230 -3.41 17.85 -0.11
C ASP A 230 -3.33 17.61 1.42
N ILE A 231 -3.82 16.48 1.90
CA ILE A 231 -3.69 16.08 3.31
C ILE A 231 -2.20 15.93 3.68
N VAL A 232 -1.41 15.22 2.87
CA VAL A 232 0.03 15.05 3.10
C VAL A 232 0.76 16.38 3.09
N ALA A 233 0.37 17.34 2.25
CA ALA A 233 0.97 18.68 2.21
C ALA A 233 0.85 19.42 3.56
N GLN A 234 -0.21 19.16 4.32
CA GLN A 234 -0.49 19.79 5.61
C GLN A 234 0.23 19.15 6.80
N PHE A 235 0.86 17.98 6.63
CA PHE A 235 1.56 17.32 7.72
C PHE A 235 2.69 18.19 8.27
N LYS A 236 2.93 18.13 9.58
CA LYS A 236 4.03 18.86 10.20
C LYS A 236 5.36 18.40 9.60
N ARG A 237 6.20 19.36 9.25
CA ARG A 237 7.57 19.04 8.82
C ARG A 237 8.37 18.55 10.03
N PRO A 238 9.14 17.46 9.91
CA PRO A 238 10.12 17.15 10.93
C PRO A 238 11.04 18.36 11.14
N GLN A 239 11.43 18.63 12.40
CA GLN A 239 12.41 19.67 12.65
C GLN A 239 13.65 19.38 11.82
N LYS A 240 14.14 20.40 11.09
CA LYS A 240 15.41 20.29 10.36
C LYS A 240 16.47 19.86 11.36
N THR A 241 17.14 18.76 11.07
CA THR A 241 18.37 18.40 11.79
C THR A 241 19.39 19.51 11.61
N HIS A 242 20.24 19.76 12.60
CA HIS A 242 21.34 20.75 12.49
C HIS A 242 22.46 20.30 11.55
N ILE A 243 22.20 19.32 10.68
CA ILE A 243 23.13 18.84 9.66
C ILE A 243 23.03 19.80 8.48
N GLU A 244 24.12 20.44 8.14
CA GLU A 244 24.23 21.22 6.92
C GLU A 244 24.22 20.29 5.71
N TRP A 245 23.22 20.50 4.85
CA TRP A 245 23.14 19.79 3.57
C TRP A 245 23.98 20.52 2.55
N GLN A 246 24.98 19.82 2.00
CA GLN A 246 25.70 20.30 0.82
C GLN A 246 24.96 19.90 -0.45
N GLN A 247 25.17 20.65 -1.52
CA GLN A 247 24.67 20.25 -2.84
C GLN A 247 25.31 18.90 -3.21
N PRO A 248 24.49 17.93 -3.66
CA PRO A 248 25.05 16.65 -4.07
C PRO A 248 25.97 16.82 -5.27
N GLU A 249 27.17 16.28 -5.17
CA GLU A 249 28.07 16.16 -6.31
C GLU A 249 27.78 14.89 -7.10
N ALA A 250 27.90 14.97 -8.41
CA ALA A 250 27.76 13.79 -9.24
C ALA A 250 28.85 12.75 -8.88
N PRO A 251 28.56 11.45 -8.94
CA PRO A 251 29.57 10.42 -8.79
C PRO A 251 30.74 10.64 -9.75
N HIS A 252 31.96 10.36 -9.30
CA HIS A 252 33.16 10.54 -10.12
C HIS A 252 33.15 9.59 -11.33
N TYR A 253 32.54 8.42 -11.17
CA TYR A 253 32.37 7.41 -12.21
C TYR A 253 30.87 7.10 -12.40
N ASP A 254 30.50 6.66 -13.60
CA ASP A 254 29.13 6.24 -13.87
C ASP A 254 28.78 5.00 -13.00
N PRO A 255 27.73 5.05 -12.20
CA PRO A 255 27.28 3.89 -11.40
C PRO A 255 27.06 2.60 -12.22
N ALA A 256 26.82 2.71 -13.54
CA ALA A 256 26.71 1.56 -14.42
C ALA A 256 28.02 0.78 -14.59
N GLU A 257 29.19 1.41 -14.34
CA GLU A 257 30.49 0.74 -14.38
C GLU A 257 30.61 -0.39 -13.35
N LEU A 258 29.88 -0.30 -12.23
CA LEU A 258 29.80 -1.38 -11.22
C LEU A 258 29.39 -2.73 -11.82
N TYR A 259 28.60 -2.73 -12.90
CA TYR A 259 28.21 -3.98 -13.58
C TYR A 259 29.39 -4.66 -14.30
N GLY A 260 30.45 -3.92 -14.60
CA GLY A 260 31.70 -4.46 -15.17
C GLY A 260 32.71 -4.91 -14.12
N ILE A 261 32.67 -4.33 -12.93
CA ILE A 261 33.63 -4.58 -11.85
C ILE A 261 33.24 -5.83 -11.04
N ILE A 262 31.97 -5.95 -10.69
CA ILE A 262 31.47 -7.07 -9.86
C ILE A 262 31.35 -8.36 -10.68
N PRO A 263 32.11 -9.41 -10.37
CA PRO A 263 32.07 -10.67 -11.12
C PRO A 263 30.69 -11.34 -11.00
N ARG A 264 30.30 -12.03 -12.07
CA ARG A 264 29.10 -12.89 -12.05
C ARG A 264 29.30 -14.16 -11.25
N ASP A 265 30.54 -14.67 -11.20
CA ASP A 265 30.92 -15.83 -10.40
C ASP A 265 31.30 -15.34 -9.00
N ILE A 266 30.51 -15.76 -8.00
CA ILE A 266 30.73 -15.41 -6.58
C ILE A 266 32.06 -15.95 -6.02
N LYS A 267 32.75 -16.87 -6.71
CA LYS A 267 34.06 -17.39 -6.32
C LYS A 267 35.22 -16.54 -6.85
N GLN A 268 34.94 -15.65 -7.78
CA GLN A 268 35.95 -14.74 -8.34
C GLN A 268 36.13 -13.56 -7.39
N GLN A 269 37.37 -13.35 -6.99
CA GLN A 269 37.72 -12.18 -6.19
C GLN A 269 37.81 -10.92 -7.08
N PHE A 270 37.46 -9.79 -6.52
CA PHE A 270 37.65 -8.48 -7.15
C PHE A 270 38.13 -7.47 -6.10
N ASP A 271 38.78 -6.40 -6.52
CA ASP A 271 39.22 -5.33 -5.63
C ASP A 271 38.03 -4.38 -5.35
N ILE A 272 37.62 -4.29 -4.09
CA ILE A 272 36.52 -3.43 -3.68
C ILE A 272 36.82 -1.92 -3.86
N ARG A 273 38.04 -1.57 -4.12
CA ARG A 273 38.44 -0.19 -4.35
C ARG A 273 38.33 0.26 -5.81
N GLU A 274 38.11 -0.67 -6.73
CA GLU A 274 37.78 -0.35 -8.12
C GLU A 274 36.34 0.13 -8.22
#